data_54fdd63e9166aaf623ca9872ea7945c0
#
_entry.id   54fdd63e9166aaf623ca9872ea7945c0
#
_cell.length_a   1.000
_cell.length_b   1.000
_cell.length_c   1.000
_cell.angle_alpha   90.00
_cell.angle_beta   90.00
_cell.angle_gamma   90.00
#
_symmetry.space_group_name_H-M   'P 1'
#
loop_
_entity.id
_entity.type
_entity.pdbx_description
1 polymer ?
#
loop_
_entity_poly.entity_id
_entity_poly.type
_entity_poly.pdbx_seq_one_letter_code
_entity_poly.pdbx_strand_id
1 'polypeptide(L)'
;MMESQVDRELLEKIADLIGKPVGAFNIRKDTGCDGRQSTENIQITGKTDGKSGIDIRIKDGTKGEQCHIPVIITKPGIQELVYNDFYIGENCDVDIVAGCGIHNCGGEDSRHDGIHTFYVGKHSHVKYTEKHYGDGDGTGGRIMNPQTVVYLEEGATIQMETVQIRGIDSTKRETKIVCGKDAEAVVTERLMTHGDQVAESDMEISLDGEGARGRVISRSVAKGTSRQVFYPKMMGNAACFGHVQCDSIIMDDAHIESIPAIVANSTEAQLIHEAAIGKIAGDQLLKLETLGLSPEEAEECILKGFLA
;
A
#
# COMPACT_ATOMS: atom_id res chain seq x y z
N MET A 1 -5.62 -21.87 -11.90
CA MET A 1 -5.48 -21.12 -13.18
C MET A 1 -6.67 -20.21 -13.35
N MET A 2 -6.45 -18.96 -13.72
CA MET A 2 -7.45 -17.92 -13.91
C MET A 2 -8.51 -18.35 -14.93
N GLU A 3 -9.69 -18.72 -14.45
CA GLU A 3 -10.74 -19.29 -15.32
C GLU A 3 -11.85 -18.27 -15.64
N SER A 4 -12.06 -17.24 -14.80
CA SER A 4 -13.14 -16.27 -15.01
C SER A 4 -12.64 -14.92 -15.54
N GLN A 5 -13.53 -14.17 -16.18
CA GLN A 5 -13.25 -12.78 -16.60
C GLN A 5 -12.97 -11.89 -15.38
N VAL A 6 -13.73 -12.07 -14.29
CA VAL A 6 -13.56 -11.33 -13.03
C VAL A 6 -12.16 -11.53 -12.45
N ASP A 7 -11.65 -12.77 -12.44
CA ASP A 7 -10.30 -13.05 -11.93
C ASP A 7 -9.24 -12.24 -12.70
N ARG A 8 -9.36 -12.20 -14.03
CA ARG A 8 -8.41 -11.47 -14.89
C ARG A 8 -8.48 -9.96 -14.67
N GLU A 9 -9.70 -9.42 -14.59
CA GLU A 9 -9.90 -8.00 -14.36
C GLU A 9 -9.35 -7.56 -12.99
N LEU A 10 -9.57 -8.36 -11.93
CA LEU A 10 -9.01 -8.09 -10.61
C LEU A 10 -7.49 -8.11 -10.65
N LEU A 11 -6.87 -9.18 -11.21
CA LEU A 11 -5.42 -9.30 -11.26
C LEU A 11 -4.75 -8.20 -12.09
N GLU A 12 -5.38 -7.75 -13.17
CA GLU A 12 -4.93 -6.58 -13.92
C GLU A 12 -4.97 -5.31 -13.06
N LYS A 13 -6.05 -5.08 -12.31
CA LYS A 13 -6.22 -3.90 -11.47
C LYS A 13 -5.25 -3.82 -10.30
N ILE A 14 -4.97 -4.96 -9.64
CA ILE A 14 -4.18 -5.00 -8.41
C ILE A 14 -2.70 -5.30 -8.61
N ALA A 15 -2.31 -5.91 -9.73
CA ALA A 15 -0.95 -6.37 -9.95
C ALA A 15 -0.43 -6.16 -11.38
N ASP A 16 -1.18 -5.46 -12.23
CA ASP A 16 -0.89 -5.24 -13.65
C ASP A 16 -0.65 -6.55 -14.43
N LEU A 17 -1.30 -7.65 -14.00
CA LEU A 17 -1.10 -8.97 -14.56
C LEU A 17 -2.11 -9.28 -15.66
N ILE A 18 -1.61 -9.38 -16.89
CA ILE A 18 -2.33 -9.89 -18.06
C ILE A 18 -1.84 -11.32 -18.33
N GLY A 19 -2.32 -12.30 -17.55
CA GLY A 19 -1.90 -13.69 -17.69
C GLY A 19 -1.00 -14.19 -16.56
N LYS A 20 -0.22 -15.25 -16.81
CA LYS A 20 0.66 -15.83 -15.81
C LYS A 20 1.86 -14.91 -15.56
N PRO A 21 2.19 -14.57 -14.29
CA PRO A 21 3.37 -13.78 -13.99
C PRO A 21 4.67 -14.43 -14.47
N VAL A 22 5.64 -13.60 -14.86
CA VAL A 22 7.01 -14.03 -15.12
C VAL A 22 7.79 -13.91 -13.80
N GLY A 23 8.66 -14.89 -13.51
CA GLY A 23 9.46 -14.90 -12.28
C GLY A 23 8.78 -15.62 -11.12
N ALA A 24 9.06 -15.18 -9.90
CA ALA A 24 8.47 -15.76 -8.70
C ALA A 24 7.04 -15.22 -8.48
N PHE A 25 6.11 -16.10 -8.11
CA PHE A 25 4.77 -15.65 -7.79
C PHE A 25 4.02 -16.61 -6.85
N ASN A 26 3.04 -16.06 -6.13
CA ASN A 26 2.02 -16.81 -5.41
C ASN A 26 0.68 -16.13 -5.58
N ILE A 27 -0.18 -16.65 -6.44
CA ILE A 27 -1.54 -16.17 -6.63
C ILE A 27 -2.43 -16.87 -5.62
N ARG A 28 -3.14 -16.08 -4.82
CA ARG A 28 -4.13 -16.57 -3.87
C ARG A 28 -5.53 -16.22 -4.37
N LYS A 29 -6.42 -17.21 -4.36
CA LYS A 29 -7.83 -17.02 -4.73
C LYS A 29 -8.73 -17.55 -3.63
N ASP A 30 -9.67 -16.71 -3.21
CA ASP A 30 -10.55 -16.99 -2.08
C ASP A 30 -9.70 -17.37 -0.85
N THR A 31 -9.75 -18.60 -0.35
CA THR A 31 -8.93 -19.05 0.79
C THR A 31 -7.78 -19.97 0.41
N GLY A 32 -7.54 -20.15 -0.90
CA GLY A 32 -6.59 -21.15 -1.43
C GLY A 32 -5.45 -20.55 -2.24
N CYS A 33 -4.41 -21.35 -2.46
CA CYS A 33 -3.35 -21.05 -3.42
C CYS A 33 -3.80 -21.53 -4.82
N ASP A 34 -3.98 -20.59 -5.75
CA ASP A 34 -4.35 -20.89 -7.14
C ASP A 34 -3.12 -21.18 -8.03
N GLY A 35 -1.96 -20.67 -7.64
CA GLY A 35 -0.71 -20.93 -8.32
C GLY A 35 0.49 -20.39 -7.56
N ARG A 36 1.61 -21.12 -7.61
CA ARG A 36 2.87 -20.75 -7.01
C ARG A 36 4.04 -21.15 -7.87
N GLN A 37 5.04 -20.28 -7.95
CA GLN A 37 6.30 -20.56 -8.64
C GLN A 37 7.44 -19.85 -7.92
N SER A 38 8.51 -20.59 -7.65
CA SER A 38 9.79 -20.05 -7.20
C SER A 38 10.75 -19.91 -8.37
N THR A 39 11.77 -19.08 -8.23
CA THR A 39 12.93 -19.01 -9.13
C THR A 39 14.15 -19.63 -8.44
N GLU A 40 15.30 -19.59 -9.10
CA GLU A 40 16.57 -20.01 -8.49
C GLU A 40 16.93 -19.13 -7.28
N ASN A 41 16.62 -17.83 -7.34
CA ASN A 41 17.01 -16.85 -6.32
C ASN A 41 15.88 -16.48 -5.37
N ILE A 42 14.62 -16.65 -5.75
CA ILE A 42 13.44 -16.35 -4.93
C ILE A 42 12.66 -17.61 -4.64
N GLN A 43 12.68 -18.05 -3.39
CA GLN A 43 11.91 -19.21 -2.92
C GLN A 43 10.64 -18.77 -2.22
N ILE A 44 9.50 -19.36 -2.62
CA ILE A 44 8.19 -19.12 -1.98
C ILE A 44 7.69 -20.45 -1.43
N THR A 45 7.51 -20.53 -0.11
CA THR A 45 7.00 -21.70 0.59
C THR A 45 5.77 -21.37 1.41
N GLY A 46 4.87 -22.33 1.61
CA GLY A 46 3.79 -22.15 2.60
C GLY A 46 4.37 -22.11 4.01
N LYS A 47 3.72 -21.38 4.89
CA LYS A 47 4.09 -21.38 6.32
C LYS A 47 3.95 -22.75 6.94
N THR A 48 4.83 -23.06 7.90
CA THR A 48 4.86 -24.34 8.63
C THR A 48 4.54 -24.19 10.12
N ASP A 49 4.25 -22.97 10.55
CA ASP A 49 3.95 -22.60 11.96
C ASP A 49 2.46 -22.63 12.31
N GLY A 50 1.64 -23.18 11.42
CA GLY A 50 0.18 -23.28 11.56
C GLY A 50 -0.60 -22.03 11.15
N LYS A 51 0.09 -20.94 10.72
CA LYS A 51 -0.55 -19.75 10.17
C LYS A 51 -0.86 -19.93 8.67
N SER A 52 -1.90 -19.29 8.19
CA SER A 52 -2.15 -19.15 6.76
C SER A 52 -1.18 -18.14 6.16
N GLY A 53 -0.52 -18.46 5.03
CA GLY A 53 0.39 -17.55 4.37
C GLY A 53 1.63 -18.21 3.78
N ILE A 54 2.64 -17.38 3.52
CA ILE A 54 3.87 -17.79 2.83
C ILE A 54 5.11 -17.16 3.45
N ASP A 55 6.24 -17.85 3.30
CA ASP A 55 7.58 -17.31 3.49
C ASP A 55 8.21 -17.10 2.12
N ILE A 56 8.74 -15.90 1.87
CA ILE A 56 9.47 -15.52 0.66
C ILE A 56 10.93 -15.29 1.06
N ARG A 57 11.85 -16.11 0.52
CA ARG A 57 13.28 -16.01 0.79
C ARG A 57 14.02 -15.63 -0.48
N ILE A 58 14.72 -14.50 -0.43
CA ILE A 58 15.49 -13.94 -1.55
C ILE A 58 16.96 -14.05 -1.19
N LYS A 59 17.74 -14.73 -2.06
CA LYS A 59 19.16 -14.97 -1.85
C LYS A 59 19.96 -13.67 -1.92
N ASP A 60 21.08 -13.64 -1.21
CA ASP A 60 22.04 -12.55 -1.29
C ASP A 60 22.46 -12.27 -2.75
N GLY A 61 22.57 -10.99 -3.08
CA GLY A 61 23.02 -10.53 -4.39
C GLY A 61 22.00 -10.69 -5.53
N THR A 62 20.75 -11.08 -5.26
CA THR A 62 19.67 -11.14 -6.27
C THR A 62 19.41 -9.77 -6.86
N LYS A 63 19.44 -9.65 -8.20
CA LYS A 63 19.26 -8.37 -8.91
C LYS A 63 18.23 -8.48 -10.03
N GLY A 64 17.34 -7.47 -10.12
CA GLY A 64 16.41 -7.31 -11.23
C GLY A 64 15.33 -8.39 -11.32
N GLU A 65 15.07 -9.13 -10.23
CA GLU A 65 14.00 -10.12 -10.17
C GLU A 65 12.73 -9.53 -9.53
N GLN A 66 11.59 -10.07 -9.95
CA GLN A 66 10.27 -9.68 -9.46
C GLN A 66 9.56 -10.83 -8.75
N CYS A 67 8.80 -10.47 -7.71
CA CYS A 67 7.94 -11.39 -6.98
C CYS A 67 6.50 -10.84 -6.93
N HIS A 68 5.52 -11.60 -7.43
CA HIS A 68 4.11 -11.20 -7.42
C HIS A 68 3.32 -12.04 -6.41
N ILE A 69 2.60 -11.37 -5.51
CA ILE A 69 1.77 -12.04 -4.49
C ILE A 69 0.34 -11.48 -4.44
N PRO A 70 -0.40 -11.47 -5.55
CA PRO A 70 -1.77 -10.97 -5.55
C PRO A 70 -2.74 -11.92 -4.85
N VAL A 71 -3.77 -11.33 -4.25
CA VAL A 71 -4.91 -12.03 -3.64
C VAL A 71 -6.20 -11.55 -4.29
N ILE A 72 -7.05 -12.47 -4.71
CA ILE A 72 -8.39 -12.17 -5.19
C ILE A 72 -9.45 -12.92 -4.38
N ILE A 73 -10.49 -12.20 -3.98
CA ILE A 73 -11.68 -12.74 -3.31
C ILE A 73 -12.87 -12.52 -4.23
N THR A 74 -13.50 -13.61 -4.65
CA THR A 74 -14.63 -13.58 -5.59
C THR A 74 -15.90 -14.20 -5.04
N LYS A 75 -15.83 -14.79 -3.85
CA LYS A 75 -16.98 -15.36 -3.17
C LYS A 75 -17.38 -14.48 -1.98
N PRO A 76 -18.68 -14.16 -1.83
CA PRO A 76 -19.18 -13.44 -0.66
C PRO A 76 -18.90 -14.18 0.66
N GLY A 77 -18.79 -13.44 1.75
CA GLY A 77 -18.68 -14.01 3.10
C GLY A 77 -17.29 -14.55 3.46
N ILE A 78 -16.30 -14.43 2.58
CA ILE A 78 -14.94 -14.85 2.91
C ILE A 78 -14.31 -13.86 3.87
N GLN A 79 -13.76 -14.39 4.97
CA GLN A 79 -12.96 -13.65 5.94
C GLN A 79 -11.65 -14.40 6.16
N GLU A 80 -10.53 -13.79 5.77
CA GLU A 80 -9.23 -14.43 5.94
C GLU A 80 -8.17 -13.49 6.51
N LEU A 81 -7.25 -14.08 7.26
CA LEU A 81 -6.05 -13.47 7.79
C LEU A 81 -4.85 -14.23 7.24
N VAL A 82 -3.93 -13.52 6.57
CA VAL A 82 -2.80 -14.12 5.86
C VAL A 82 -1.49 -13.46 6.30
N TYR A 83 -0.47 -14.28 6.60
CA TYR A 83 0.85 -13.82 7.01
C TYR A 83 1.87 -14.09 5.91
N ASN A 84 2.55 -13.05 5.43
CA ASN A 84 3.58 -13.15 4.41
C ASN A 84 4.87 -12.54 4.95
N ASP A 85 5.90 -13.38 5.17
CA ASP A 85 7.18 -12.94 5.67
C ASP A 85 8.20 -12.95 4.53
N PHE A 86 8.87 -11.81 4.34
CA PHE A 86 9.88 -11.58 3.31
C PHE A 86 11.26 -11.51 3.96
N TYR A 87 12.10 -12.48 3.64
CA TYR A 87 13.51 -12.52 4.07
C TYR A 87 14.36 -12.17 2.86
N ILE A 88 14.77 -10.91 2.76
CA ILE A 88 15.59 -10.38 1.69
C ILE A 88 17.05 -10.42 2.14
N GLY A 89 17.89 -11.11 1.38
CA GLY A 89 19.32 -11.21 1.65
C GLY A 89 20.07 -9.88 1.51
N GLU A 90 21.38 -9.91 1.63
CA GLU A 90 22.23 -8.74 1.47
C GLU A 90 22.47 -8.40 -0.02
N ASN A 91 22.69 -7.12 -0.32
CA ASN A 91 23.03 -6.62 -1.66
C ASN A 91 22.00 -7.02 -2.74
N CYS A 92 20.73 -7.13 -2.40
CA CYS A 92 19.66 -7.41 -3.35
C CYS A 92 19.14 -6.13 -4.04
N ASP A 93 18.45 -6.32 -5.19
CA ASP A 93 17.71 -5.26 -5.88
C ASP A 93 16.49 -5.93 -6.53
N VAL A 94 15.31 -5.79 -5.90
CA VAL A 94 14.14 -6.59 -6.22
C VAL A 94 12.84 -5.80 -6.15
N ASP A 95 11.92 -6.14 -7.05
CA ASP A 95 10.57 -5.61 -7.09
C ASP A 95 9.58 -6.62 -6.51
N ILE A 96 8.75 -6.19 -5.57
CA ILE A 96 7.69 -7.02 -4.99
C ILE A 96 6.36 -6.33 -5.27
N VAL A 97 5.47 -7.05 -5.94
CA VAL A 97 4.13 -6.56 -6.28
C VAL A 97 3.11 -7.39 -5.51
N ALA A 98 2.44 -6.73 -4.61
CA ALA A 98 1.31 -7.26 -3.87
C ALA A 98 0.02 -6.56 -4.30
N GLY A 99 -1.10 -7.12 -3.91
CA GLY A 99 -2.37 -6.45 -4.09
C GLY A 99 -3.51 -7.35 -3.68
N CYS A 100 -4.61 -6.75 -3.27
CA CYS A 100 -5.82 -7.47 -2.94
C CYS A 100 -7.01 -6.89 -3.71
N GLY A 101 -7.76 -7.77 -4.38
CA GLY A 101 -9.00 -7.44 -5.07
C GLY A 101 -10.18 -8.20 -4.47
N ILE A 102 -11.25 -7.49 -4.13
CA ILE A 102 -12.50 -8.09 -3.64
C ILE A 102 -13.64 -7.78 -4.62
N HIS A 103 -14.17 -8.83 -5.24
CA HIS A 103 -15.42 -8.77 -6.00
C HIS A 103 -16.55 -9.38 -5.16
N ASN A 104 -17.46 -8.55 -4.64
CA ASN A 104 -18.55 -9.01 -3.79
C ASN A 104 -19.90 -8.73 -4.44
N CYS A 105 -20.57 -9.79 -4.90
CA CYS A 105 -21.94 -9.77 -5.46
C CYS A 105 -22.98 -10.33 -4.49
N GLY A 106 -22.64 -10.55 -3.22
CA GLY A 106 -23.53 -11.10 -2.20
C GLY A 106 -23.94 -10.10 -1.12
N GLY A 107 -24.63 -10.61 -0.11
CA GLY A 107 -25.09 -9.82 1.05
C GLY A 107 -24.20 -9.96 2.28
N GLU A 108 -23.18 -10.83 2.26
CA GLU A 108 -22.27 -11.04 3.37
C GLU A 108 -20.95 -10.29 3.13
N ASP A 109 -20.35 -9.74 4.20
CA ASP A 109 -19.12 -9.00 4.11
C ASP A 109 -17.93 -9.91 3.73
N SER A 110 -17.12 -9.46 2.79
CA SER A 110 -15.85 -10.10 2.44
C SER A 110 -14.68 -9.28 3.00
N ARG A 111 -13.76 -9.97 3.70
CA ARG A 111 -12.62 -9.34 4.39
C ARG A 111 -11.31 -10.05 4.09
N HIS A 112 -10.29 -9.27 3.83
CA HIS A 112 -8.91 -9.74 3.73
C HIS A 112 -7.99 -8.90 4.60
N ASP A 113 -7.33 -9.55 5.57
CA ASP A 113 -6.31 -8.95 6.40
C ASP A 113 -4.95 -9.58 6.03
N GLY A 114 -4.14 -8.85 5.30
CA GLY A 114 -2.76 -9.24 4.96
C GLY A 114 -1.77 -8.67 5.98
N ILE A 115 -0.98 -9.54 6.62
CA ILE A 115 0.13 -9.12 7.48
C ILE A 115 1.42 -9.43 6.73
N HIS A 116 2.16 -8.38 6.38
CA HIS A 116 3.42 -8.46 5.64
C HIS A 116 4.58 -8.03 6.54
N THR A 117 5.59 -8.90 6.70
CA THR A 117 6.79 -8.57 7.46
C THR A 117 8.01 -8.66 6.56
N PHE A 118 8.76 -7.57 6.45
CA PHE A 118 9.97 -7.48 5.63
C PHE A 118 11.21 -7.42 6.51
N TYR A 119 12.13 -8.34 6.32
CA TYR A 119 13.47 -8.31 6.85
C TYR A 119 14.42 -8.03 5.69
N VAL A 120 14.92 -6.81 5.58
CA VAL A 120 15.74 -6.36 4.44
C VAL A 120 17.20 -6.30 4.87
N GLY A 121 18.00 -7.20 4.31
CA GLY A 121 19.42 -7.31 4.58
C GLY A 121 20.24 -6.12 4.08
N LYS A 122 21.48 -6.01 4.55
CA LYS A 122 22.36 -4.86 4.30
C LYS A 122 22.51 -4.53 2.83
N HIS A 123 22.49 -3.22 2.54
CA HIS A 123 22.72 -2.66 1.20
C HIS A 123 21.76 -3.21 0.13
N SER A 124 20.58 -3.69 0.53
CA SER A 124 19.54 -4.15 -0.37
C SER A 124 18.54 -3.05 -0.68
N HIS A 125 18.04 -3.07 -1.92
CA HIS A 125 17.03 -2.14 -2.43
C HIS A 125 15.77 -2.91 -2.75
N VAL A 126 14.66 -2.54 -2.12
CA VAL A 126 13.35 -3.16 -2.33
C VAL A 126 12.38 -2.12 -2.85
N LYS A 127 11.76 -2.39 -3.98
CA LYS A 127 10.56 -1.68 -4.41
C LYS A 127 9.35 -2.54 -4.10
N TYR A 128 8.43 -2.01 -3.29
CA TYR A 128 7.20 -2.69 -2.91
C TYR A 128 5.99 -1.90 -3.40
N THR A 129 5.17 -2.52 -4.24
CA THR A 129 3.92 -1.93 -4.73
C THR A 129 2.75 -2.74 -4.23
N GLU A 130 1.78 -2.09 -3.57
CA GLU A 130 0.55 -2.71 -3.08
C GLU A 130 -0.66 -1.95 -3.60
N LYS A 131 -1.56 -2.64 -4.29
CA LYS A 131 -2.79 -2.05 -4.81
C LYS A 131 -4.02 -2.75 -4.23
N HIS A 132 -4.97 -1.96 -3.74
CA HIS A 132 -6.27 -2.44 -3.26
C HIS A 132 -7.39 -1.99 -4.18
N TYR A 133 -8.26 -2.92 -4.52
CA TYR A 133 -9.39 -2.67 -5.40
C TYR A 133 -10.62 -3.46 -4.95
N GLY A 134 -11.79 -2.84 -5.03
CA GLY A 134 -13.06 -3.48 -4.75
C GLY A 134 -14.08 -3.20 -5.84
N ASP A 135 -14.93 -4.18 -6.14
CA ASP A 135 -16.10 -4.03 -6.99
C ASP A 135 -17.19 -5.05 -6.65
N GLY A 136 -18.20 -5.14 -7.52
CA GLY A 136 -19.36 -5.98 -7.34
C GLY A 136 -20.61 -5.18 -6.93
N ASP A 137 -21.77 -5.73 -7.25
CA ASP A 137 -23.09 -5.13 -7.05
C ASP A 137 -23.83 -5.65 -5.81
N GLY A 138 -23.14 -6.47 -5.00
CA GLY A 138 -23.68 -6.97 -3.73
C GLY A 138 -23.79 -5.88 -2.66
N THR A 139 -24.59 -6.17 -1.63
CA THR A 139 -24.78 -5.30 -0.47
C THR A 139 -23.80 -5.56 0.68
N GLY A 140 -23.06 -6.68 0.60
CA GLY A 140 -22.01 -7.00 1.57
C GLY A 140 -20.78 -6.12 1.41
N GLY A 141 -20.17 -5.75 2.54
CA GLY A 141 -18.98 -4.89 2.58
C GLY A 141 -17.72 -5.54 2.00
N ARG A 142 -16.81 -4.71 1.50
CA ARG A 142 -15.47 -5.05 1.04
C ARG A 142 -14.47 -4.42 2.01
N ILE A 143 -13.87 -5.27 2.86
CA ILE A 143 -13.08 -4.83 4.02
C ILE A 143 -11.64 -5.29 3.83
N MET A 144 -10.68 -4.38 4.02
CA MET A 144 -9.26 -4.69 3.97
C MET A 144 -8.51 -3.97 5.08
N ASN A 145 -7.86 -4.74 5.98
CA ASN A 145 -7.03 -4.17 7.04
C ASN A 145 -5.59 -4.69 6.94
N PRO A 146 -4.79 -4.17 6.01
CA PRO A 146 -3.42 -4.61 5.83
C PRO A 146 -2.53 -4.10 6.96
N GLN A 147 -1.58 -4.94 7.36
CA GLN A 147 -0.51 -4.57 8.28
C GLN A 147 0.83 -4.82 7.61
N THR A 148 1.72 -3.84 7.65
CA THR A 148 3.07 -3.97 7.07
C THR A 148 4.11 -3.57 8.10
N VAL A 149 5.05 -4.47 8.36
CA VAL A 149 6.19 -4.22 9.24
C VAL A 149 7.48 -4.39 8.45
N VAL A 150 8.38 -3.41 8.53
CA VAL A 150 9.64 -3.41 7.78
C VAL A 150 10.80 -3.17 8.71
N TYR A 151 11.80 -4.04 8.65
CA TYR A 151 13.08 -3.87 9.31
C TYR A 151 14.17 -3.70 8.25
N LEU A 152 14.80 -2.53 8.24
CA LEU A 152 15.90 -2.20 7.32
C LEU A 152 17.22 -2.27 8.05
N GLU A 153 18.12 -3.16 7.61
CA GLU A 153 19.48 -3.21 8.10
C GLU A 153 20.35 -2.06 7.52
N GLU A 154 21.63 -2.03 7.87
CA GLU A 154 22.58 -0.99 7.46
C GLU A 154 22.59 -0.77 5.94
N GLY A 155 22.37 0.46 5.49
CA GLY A 155 22.37 0.87 4.09
C GLY A 155 21.23 0.26 3.24
N ALA A 156 20.27 -0.42 3.86
CA ALA A 156 19.12 -0.97 3.15
C ALA A 156 18.09 0.10 2.79
N THR A 157 17.41 -0.04 1.67
CA THR A 157 16.37 0.90 1.25
C THR A 157 15.07 0.18 0.90
N ILE A 158 13.94 0.82 1.20
CA ILE A 158 12.63 0.41 0.70
C ILE A 158 11.88 1.59 0.09
N GLN A 159 11.34 1.39 -1.10
CA GLN A 159 10.37 2.28 -1.72
C GLN A 159 9.02 1.58 -1.72
N MET A 160 8.09 2.08 -0.90
CA MET A 160 6.73 1.55 -0.80
C MET A 160 5.76 2.45 -1.55
N GLU A 161 4.95 1.85 -2.40
CA GLU A 161 3.85 2.51 -3.08
C GLU A 161 2.55 1.78 -2.73
N THR A 162 1.66 2.45 -2.01
CA THR A 162 0.36 1.89 -1.61
C THR A 162 -0.77 2.67 -2.28
N VAL A 163 -1.66 1.96 -2.98
CA VAL A 163 -2.72 2.58 -3.78
C VAL A 163 -4.07 1.96 -3.43
N GLN A 164 -5.02 2.78 -3.00
CA GLN A 164 -6.41 2.39 -2.77
C GLN A 164 -7.34 3.48 -3.30
N ILE A 165 -7.78 3.33 -4.54
CA ILE A 165 -8.52 4.40 -5.24
C ILE A 165 -10.00 4.04 -5.43
N ARG A 166 -10.38 2.74 -5.34
CA ARG A 166 -11.75 2.37 -5.68
C ARG A 166 -12.27 1.17 -4.89
N GLY A 167 -13.52 1.32 -4.42
CA GLY A 167 -14.43 0.24 -4.11
C GLY A 167 -14.18 -0.53 -2.81
N ILE A 168 -13.27 -0.08 -1.96
CA ILE A 168 -13.11 -0.63 -0.61
C ILE A 168 -13.98 0.18 0.33
N ASP A 169 -14.90 -0.50 1.05
CA ASP A 169 -15.89 0.16 1.89
C ASP A 169 -15.29 0.54 3.25
N SER A 170 -14.41 -0.31 3.79
CA SER A 170 -13.71 -0.02 5.04
C SER A 170 -12.28 -0.54 5.01
N THR A 171 -11.34 0.31 5.43
CA THR A 171 -9.94 -0.09 5.58
C THR A 171 -9.33 0.51 6.83
N LYS A 172 -8.50 -0.29 7.52
CA LYS A 172 -7.58 0.17 8.54
C LYS A 172 -6.19 -0.37 8.21
N ARG A 173 -5.35 0.50 7.66
CA ARG A 173 -3.96 0.20 7.31
C ARG A 173 -3.05 0.51 8.50
N GLU A 174 -2.16 -0.41 8.83
CA GLU A 174 -1.11 -0.19 9.82
C GLU A 174 0.25 -0.44 9.16
N THR A 175 1.15 0.56 9.19
CA THR A 175 2.50 0.45 8.62
C THR A 175 3.52 0.84 9.67
N LYS A 176 4.51 -0.01 9.90
CA LYS A 176 5.63 0.25 10.80
C LYS A 176 6.95 -0.03 10.10
N ILE A 177 7.86 0.95 10.11
CA ILE A 177 9.18 0.83 9.50
C ILE A 177 10.25 1.19 10.53
N VAL A 178 11.27 0.35 10.66
CA VAL A 178 12.44 0.58 11.50
C VAL A 178 13.66 0.69 10.60
N CYS A 179 14.31 1.85 10.62
CA CYS A 179 15.48 2.15 9.80
C CYS A 179 16.76 2.05 10.63
N GLY A 180 17.63 1.10 10.27
CA GLY A 180 18.97 0.96 10.80
C GLY A 180 19.92 2.06 10.28
N LYS A 181 21.22 1.90 10.54
CA LYS A 181 22.25 2.85 10.14
C LYS A 181 22.25 3.05 8.60
N ASP A 182 22.30 4.32 8.16
CA ASP A 182 22.30 4.72 6.74
C ASP A 182 21.14 4.10 5.91
N ALA A 183 20.10 3.59 6.55
CA ALA A 183 18.94 3.02 5.87
C ALA A 183 17.95 4.10 5.42
N GLU A 184 17.20 3.82 4.36
CA GLU A 184 16.22 4.77 3.81
C GLU A 184 14.86 4.13 3.55
N ALA A 185 13.80 4.77 4.02
CA ALA A 185 12.42 4.41 3.72
C ALA A 185 11.70 5.56 3.01
N VAL A 186 11.14 5.27 1.84
CA VAL A 186 10.25 6.19 1.12
C VAL A 186 8.89 5.53 0.96
N VAL A 187 7.86 6.15 1.51
CA VAL A 187 6.48 5.66 1.40
C VAL A 187 5.64 6.66 0.63
N THR A 188 5.01 6.21 -0.44
CA THR A 188 4.01 6.98 -1.20
C THR A 188 2.66 6.30 -1.04
N GLU A 189 1.71 7.00 -0.44
CA GLU A 189 0.33 6.53 -0.28
C GLU A 189 -0.61 7.34 -1.17
N ARG A 190 -1.47 6.64 -1.91
CA ARG A 190 -2.55 7.25 -2.69
C ARG A 190 -3.88 6.64 -2.27
N LEU A 191 -4.73 7.47 -1.71
CA LEU A 191 -6.01 7.03 -1.15
C LEU A 191 -7.16 7.87 -1.74
N MET A 192 -8.21 7.19 -2.17
CA MET A 192 -9.47 7.84 -2.52
C MET A 192 -10.64 7.10 -1.86
N THR A 193 -11.52 7.86 -1.22
CA THR A 193 -12.78 7.37 -0.68
C THR A 193 -13.96 8.16 -1.24
N HIS A 194 -15.09 7.50 -1.38
CA HIS A 194 -16.34 8.12 -1.86
C HIS A 194 -17.57 7.47 -1.21
N GLY A 195 -18.74 8.08 -1.38
CA GLY A 195 -19.96 7.59 -0.73
C GLY A 195 -19.82 7.63 0.79
N ASP A 196 -20.01 6.53 1.46
CA ASP A 196 -19.95 6.34 2.92
C ASP A 196 -18.70 5.55 3.38
N GLN A 197 -17.70 5.40 2.50
CA GLN A 197 -16.48 4.65 2.76
C GLN A 197 -15.66 5.25 3.90
N VAL A 198 -14.98 4.37 4.65
CA VAL A 198 -14.12 4.76 5.78
C VAL A 198 -12.72 4.23 5.58
N ALA A 199 -11.71 5.10 5.75
CA ALA A 199 -10.31 4.71 5.69
C ALA A 199 -9.53 5.29 6.87
N GLU A 200 -8.82 4.43 7.59
CA GLU A 200 -7.82 4.81 8.59
C GLU A 200 -6.45 4.33 8.13
N SER A 201 -5.45 5.20 8.22
CA SER A 201 -4.05 4.85 7.95
C SER A 201 -3.20 5.27 9.14
N ASP A 202 -2.57 4.30 9.79
CA ASP A 202 -1.62 4.47 10.89
C ASP A 202 -0.22 4.12 10.36
N MET A 203 0.69 5.10 10.37
CA MET A 203 2.02 4.94 9.82
C MET A 203 3.08 5.41 10.81
N GLU A 204 3.93 4.49 11.25
CA GLU A 204 5.05 4.77 12.16
C GLU A 204 6.38 4.49 11.46
N ILE A 205 7.28 5.48 11.40
CA ILE A 205 8.66 5.31 10.93
C ILE A 205 9.61 5.67 12.08
N SER A 206 10.44 4.71 12.48
CA SER A 206 11.49 4.86 13.48
C SER A 206 12.85 4.93 12.81
N LEU A 207 13.54 6.06 12.96
CA LEU A 207 14.87 6.30 12.44
C LEU A 207 15.88 6.05 13.57
N ASP A 208 16.28 4.77 13.71
CA ASP A 208 17.05 4.29 14.85
C ASP A 208 18.57 4.38 14.65
N GLY A 209 19.02 4.33 13.39
CA GLY A 209 20.44 4.37 13.05
C GLY A 209 20.95 5.76 12.67
N GLU A 210 22.23 6.01 12.87
CA GLU A 210 22.91 7.19 12.34
C GLU A 210 22.81 7.23 10.81
N GLY A 211 22.51 8.40 10.23
CA GLY A 211 22.31 8.59 8.80
C GLY A 211 20.97 8.06 8.26
N ALA A 212 20.12 7.49 9.10
CA ALA A 212 18.82 6.99 8.68
C ALA A 212 17.93 8.09 8.08
N ARG A 213 17.15 7.73 7.05
CA ARG A 213 16.26 8.66 6.34
C ARG A 213 14.86 8.08 6.20
N GLY A 214 13.85 8.92 6.42
CA GLY A 214 12.45 8.57 6.23
C GLY A 214 11.69 9.63 5.47
N ARG A 215 10.95 9.23 4.45
CA ARG A 215 10.07 10.12 3.71
C ARG A 215 8.70 9.50 3.52
N VAL A 216 7.67 10.25 3.88
CA VAL A 216 6.26 9.88 3.63
C VAL A 216 5.63 10.94 2.72
N ILE A 217 4.96 10.50 1.67
CA ILE A 217 4.15 11.33 0.79
C ILE A 217 2.76 10.69 0.75
N SER A 218 1.81 11.28 1.45
CA SER A 218 0.41 10.84 1.41
C SER A 218 -0.43 11.83 0.60
N ARG A 219 -1.10 11.34 -0.42
CA ARG A 219 -2.07 12.10 -1.21
C ARG A 219 -3.42 11.43 -1.12
N SER A 220 -4.43 12.16 -0.66
CA SER A 220 -5.75 11.59 -0.49
C SER A 220 -6.86 12.47 -1.01
N VAL A 221 -7.94 11.82 -1.44
CA VAL A 221 -9.17 12.48 -1.88
C VAL A 221 -10.34 11.84 -1.15
N ALA A 222 -11.16 12.65 -0.50
CA ALA A 222 -12.42 12.21 0.11
C ALA A 222 -13.60 12.92 -0.53
N LYS A 223 -14.61 12.14 -0.94
CA LYS A 223 -15.81 12.62 -1.65
C LYS A 223 -17.10 12.00 -1.06
N GLY A 224 -18.22 12.69 -1.24
CA GLY A 224 -19.52 12.26 -0.70
C GLY A 224 -19.60 12.49 0.80
N THR A 225 -19.93 11.45 1.57
CA THR A 225 -19.95 11.46 3.05
C THR A 225 -18.84 10.61 3.64
N SER A 226 -17.82 10.26 2.84
CA SER A 226 -16.73 9.39 3.25
C SER A 226 -15.84 10.02 4.33
N ARG A 227 -15.15 9.15 5.07
CA ARG A 227 -14.27 9.57 6.15
C ARG A 227 -12.87 8.99 6.00
N GLN A 228 -11.87 9.85 6.20
CA GLN A 228 -10.46 9.46 6.25
C GLN A 228 -9.80 9.98 7.52
N VAL A 229 -8.97 9.13 8.15
CA VAL A 229 -8.12 9.52 9.27
C VAL A 229 -6.72 9.02 9.00
N PHE A 230 -5.73 9.91 9.11
CA PHE A 230 -4.31 9.59 8.91
C PHE A 230 -3.50 9.94 10.17
N TYR A 231 -2.77 8.96 10.69
CA TYR A 231 -1.91 9.07 11.88
C TYR A 231 -0.44 8.85 11.50
N PRO A 232 0.23 9.83 10.86
CA PRO A 232 1.65 9.69 10.55
C PRO A 232 2.50 10.00 11.79
N LYS A 233 3.39 9.08 12.15
CA LYS A 233 4.34 9.24 13.24
C LYS A 233 5.76 9.02 12.75
N MET A 234 6.63 10.01 12.98
CA MET A 234 8.05 9.96 12.66
C MET A 234 8.87 10.10 13.95
N MET A 235 9.73 9.13 14.22
CA MET A 235 10.60 9.14 15.40
C MET A 235 12.07 9.19 14.96
N GLY A 236 12.84 10.16 15.48
CA GLY A 236 14.27 10.30 15.27
C GLY A 236 15.05 9.94 16.54
N ASN A 237 15.70 8.76 16.54
CA ASN A 237 16.42 8.22 17.69
C ASN A 237 17.94 8.42 17.58
N ALA A 238 18.44 8.88 16.44
CA ALA A 238 19.87 9.14 16.16
C ALA A 238 20.02 10.43 15.32
N ALA A 239 21.22 10.71 14.84
CA ALA A 239 21.46 11.72 13.79
C ALA A 239 20.79 11.25 12.50
N CYS A 240 19.63 11.78 12.17
CA CYS A 240 18.75 11.28 11.11
C CYS A 240 17.94 12.41 10.47
N PHE A 241 17.30 12.10 9.34
CA PHE A 241 16.42 13.03 8.65
C PHE A 241 15.06 12.37 8.33
N GLY A 242 13.97 13.03 8.71
CA GLY A 242 12.61 12.58 8.44
C GLY A 242 11.73 13.69 7.87
N HIS A 243 10.93 13.36 6.84
CA HIS A 243 9.98 14.28 6.24
C HIS A 243 8.65 13.58 5.97
N VAL A 244 7.58 14.13 6.49
CA VAL A 244 6.20 13.69 6.26
C VAL A 244 5.44 14.80 5.54
N GLN A 245 4.90 14.48 4.37
CA GLN A 245 4.05 15.38 3.58
C GLN A 245 2.68 14.75 3.39
N CYS A 246 1.62 15.45 3.79
CA CYS A 246 0.23 14.98 3.71
C CYS A 246 -0.62 16.02 2.98
N ASP A 247 -0.96 15.72 1.74
CA ASP A 247 -1.81 16.60 0.93
C ASP A 247 -3.16 15.93 0.67
N SER A 248 -4.26 16.64 0.91
CA SER A 248 -5.60 16.08 0.78
C SER A 248 -6.56 17.03 0.08
N ILE A 249 -7.41 16.47 -0.78
CA ILE A 249 -8.56 17.17 -1.37
C ILE A 249 -9.83 16.66 -0.72
N ILE A 250 -10.60 17.59 -0.16
CA ILE A 250 -11.91 17.29 0.45
C ILE A 250 -13.03 17.87 -0.43
N MET A 251 -14.07 17.06 -0.64
CA MET A 251 -15.20 17.39 -1.50
C MET A 251 -16.52 16.99 -0.83
N ASP A 252 -17.61 17.63 -1.24
CA ASP A 252 -18.96 17.41 -0.74
C ASP A 252 -19.04 17.53 0.80
N ASP A 253 -19.65 16.55 1.49
CA ASP A 253 -19.77 16.45 2.94
C ASP A 253 -18.76 15.46 3.57
N ALA A 254 -17.67 15.16 2.86
CA ALA A 254 -16.65 14.25 3.34
C ALA A 254 -15.89 14.80 4.55
N HIS A 255 -15.20 13.92 5.28
CA HIS A 255 -14.39 14.28 6.43
C HIS A 255 -12.97 13.73 6.31
N ILE A 256 -11.98 14.59 6.48
CA ILE A 256 -10.56 14.22 6.52
C ILE A 256 -9.93 14.76 7.80
N GLU A 257 -9.20 13.90 8.49
CA GLU A 257 -8.47 14.25 9.70
C GLU A 257 -7.02 13.74 9.56
N SER A 258 -6.04 14.62 9.79
CA SER A 258 -4.61 14.25 9.85
C SER A 258 -4.07 14.61 11.23
N ILE A 259 -3.56 13.60 11.95
CA ILE A 259 -3.07 13.72 13.33
C ILE A 259 -1.59 13.33 13.38
N PRO A 260 -0.68 14.24 13.00
CA PRO A 260 0.74 13.93 12.94
C PRO A 260 1.40 13.89 14.32
N ALA A 261 2.40 13.02 14.45
CA ALA A 261 3.29 13.00 15.61
C ALA A 261 4.75 13.02 15.16
N ILE A 262 5.52 13.96 15.69
CA ILE A 262 6.97 14.03 15.52
C ILE A 262 7.63 13.85 16.88
N VAL A 263 8.55 12.89 16.99
CA VAL A 263 9.27 12.58 18.23
C VAL A 263 10.77 12.60 17.95
N ALA A 264 11.49 13.60 18.49
CA ALA A 264 12.94 13.69 18.40
C ALA A 264 13.57 13.27 19.74
N ASN A 265 14.22 12.12 19.76
CA ASN A 265 14.94 11.58 20.91
C ASN A 265 16.45 11.89 20.85
N SER A 266 16.93 12.44 19.74
CA SER A 266 18.31 12.91 19.55
C SER A 266 18.32 14.38 19.16
N THR A 267 19.27 15.14 19.67
CA THR A 267 19.47 16.55 19.29
C THR A 267 19.92 16.73 17.83
N GLU A 268 20.44 15.69 17.23
CA GLU A 268 20.87 15.66 15.83
C GLU A 268 19.77 15.19 14.86
N ALA A 269 18.59 14.83 15.38
CA ALA A 269 17.46 14.46 14.54
C ALA A 269 16.82 15.69 13.89
N GLN A 270 16.61 15.64 12.58
CA GLN A 270 15.93 16.67 11.82
C GLN A 270 14.62 16.07 11.25
N LEU A 271 13.49 16.51 11.80
CA LEU A 271 12.18 15.98 11.43
C LEU A 271 11.26 17.12 10.98
N ILE A 272 10.61 16.92 9.84
CA ILE A 272 9.72 17.91 9.23
C ILE A 272 8.37 17.25 8.97
N HIS A 273 7.29 17.97 9.25
CA HIS A 273 5.94 17.59 8.84
C HIS A 273 5.26 18.77 8.13
N GLU A 274 4.67 18.48 6.98
CA GLU A 274 3.87 19.42 6.19
C GLU A 274 2.50 18.78 5.91
N ALA A 275 1.42 19.52 6.07
CA ALA A 275 0.07 19.04 5.80
C ALA A 275 -0.78 20.13 5.16
N ALA A 276 -1.54 19.76 4.14
CA ALA A 276 -2.52 20.62 3.52
C ALA A 276 -3.82 19.85 3.27
N ILE A 277 -4.95 20.38 3.75
CA ILE A 277 -6.28 19.87 3.42
C ILE A 277 -7.04 21.02 2.78
N GLY A 278 -7.52 20.81 1.56
CA GLY A 278 -8.22 21.86 0.82
C GLY A 278 -9.21 21.31 -0.20
N LYS A 279 -9.92 22.21 -0.83
CA LYS A 279 -10.80 21.91 -1.97
C LYS A 279 -10.10 22.23 -3.29
N ILE A 280 -10.59 21.69 -4.38
CA ILE A 280 -10.14 22.08 -5.72
C ILE A 280 -10.39 23.58 -5.91
N ALA A 281 -9.39 24.32 -6.37
CA ALA A 281 -9.53 25.74 -6.63
C ALA A 281 -10.44 25.97 -7.83
N GLY A 282 -11.43 26.87 -7.69
CA GLY A 282 -12.38 27.17 -8.76
C GLY A 282 -11.72 27.67 -10.05
N ASP A 283 -10.61 28.39 -9.93
CA ASP A 283 -9.84 28.88 -11.10
C ASP A 283 -9.23 27.74 -11.92
N GLN A 284 -8.86 26.62 -11.27
CA GLN A 284 -8.36 25.44 -11.97
C GLN A 284 -9.46 24.74 -12.77
N LEU A 285 -10.64 24.58 -12.16
CA LEU A 285 -11.82 24.02 -12.84
C LEU A 285 -12.20 24.89 -14.03
N LEU A 286 -12.40 26.21 -13.79
CA LEU A 286 -12.77 27.16 -14.84
C LEU A 286 -11.77 27.13 -16.03
N LYS A 287 -10.48 27.05 -15.73
CA LYS A 287 -9.45 26.95 -16.79
C LYS A 287 -9.63 25.72 -17.67
N LEU A 288 -9.90 24.56 -17.07
CA LEU A 288 -10.12 23.33 -17.82
C LEU A 288 -11.43 23.36 -18.61
N GLU A 289 -12.49 23.94 -18.05
CA GLU A 289 -13.77 24.17 -18.76
C GLU A 289 -13.60 25.11 -19.95
N THR A 290 -12.76 26.15 -19.86
CA THR A 290 -12.45 27.01 -21.02
C THR A 290 -11.68 26.30 -22.12
N LEU A 291 -11.04 25.14 -21.82
CA LEU A 291 -10.40 24.27 -22.79
C LEU A 291 -11.37 23.24 -23.39
N GLY A 292 -12.65 23.25 -23.00
CA GLY A 292 -13.71 22.43 -23.57
C GLY A 292 -14.08 21.17 -22.76
N LEU A 293 -13.56 20.98 -21.54
CA LEU A 293 -13.98 19.90 -20.67
C LEU A 293 -15.32 20.25 -19.99
N SER A 294 -16.16 19.24 -19.74
CA SER A 294 -17.29 19.43 -18.81
C SER A 294 -16.79 19.65 -17.38
N PRO A 295 -17.62 20.17 -16.45
CA PRO A 295 -17.24 20.32 -15.05
C PRO A 295 -16.76 18.99 -14.43
N GLU A 296 -17.41 17.87 -14.74
CA GLU A 296 -17.08 16.54 -14.26
C GLU A 296 -15.74 16.05 -14.83
N GLU A 297 -15.49 16.26 -16.12
CA GLU A 297 -14.22 15.92 -16.77
C GLU A 297 -13.06 16.76 -16.24
N ALA A 298 -13.30 18.04 -15.97
CA ALA A 298 -12.30 18.94 -15.38
C ALA A 298 -11.92 18.48 -13.97
N GLU A 299 -12.91 18.15 -13.13
CA GLU A 299 -12.70 17.59 -11.79
C GLU A 299 -11.89 16.29 -11.86
N GLU A 300 -12.31 15.33 -12.69
CA GLU A 300 -11.63 14.05 -12.83
C GLU A 300 -10.17 14.22 -13.30
N CYS A 301 -9.92 15.17 -14.22
CA CYS A 301 -8.57 15.48 -14.69
C CYS A 301 -7.67 15.98 -13.56
N ILE A 302 -8.19 16.88 -12.70
CA ILE A 302 -7.44 17.39 -11.54
C ILE A 302 -7.17 16.28 -10.54
N LEU A 303 -8.17 15.47 -10.19
CA LEU A 303 -8.02 14.38 -9.23
C LEU A 303 -7.03 13.33 -9.71
N LYS A 304 -7.07 12.96 -11.00
CA LYS A 304 -6.07 12.06 -11.60
C LYS A 304 -4.66 12.64 -11.51
N GLY A 305 -4.49 13.91 -11.83
CA GLY A 305 -3.19 14.57 -11.74
C GLY A 305 -2.68 14.70 -10.30
N PHE A 306 -3.57 14.90 -9.35
CA PHE A 306 -3.22 14.99 -7.92
C PHE A 306 -2.80 13.63 -7.35
N LEU A 307 -3.45 12.55 -7.76
CA LEU A 307 -3.16 11.19 -7.31
C LEU A 307 -2.08 10.47 -8.17
N ALA A 308 -1.52 11.12 -9.18
CA ALA A 308 -0.49 10.56 -10.06
C ALA A 308 0.88 10.37 -9.37
#